data_c2f1891b2a209e1eda3ba84d940c36e9
#
_entry.id   c2f1891b2a209e1eda3ba84d940c36e9
#
_cell.length_a   1.000
_cell.length_b   1.000
_cell.length_c   1.000
_cell.angle_alpha   90.00
_cell.angle_beta   90.00
_cell.angle_gamma   90.00
#
_symmetry.space_group_name_H-M   'P 1'
#
loop_
_entity.id
_entity.type
_entity.pdbx_description
1 polymer ?
#
loop_
_entity_poly.entity_id
_entity_poly.type
_entity_poly.pdbx_seq_one_letter_code
_entity_poly.pdbx_strand_id
1 'polypeptide(L)'
;MKCTDPVILNLWHPLAAVAETAVGPVHSSTLLGERVGFTLDALGGVAAWRERPGSPRGGRAELEGFSESLPTRIRYGYVWTSLGSPAGELFALPEYDEPDRRNMNASTIGVHVSAPRAIENFLDMGHFPFVHSDVLGAEPHTEVREYEVEVSAERDEILATECRMFQPKAAASSSTGADVEYVYRVPHPYCGVLYKSSGLDPARRDVIAVFLQPVDEEHTRAHMLLSVLDDEHEDKEIRNFQQSIFGQDKPILENQYPKRLPLDPRAETPIRADKSAVAYRRWLSRKGITYGVLPAAN
;
A
#
# COMPACT_ATOMS: atom_id res chain seq x y z
N MET A 1 -18.20 9.20 4.02
CA MET A 1 -19.42 8.35 3.82
C MET A 1 -19.04 6.93 4.14
N LYS A 2 -19.94 6.12 4.73
CA LYS A 2 -19.68 4.68 4.93
C LYS A 2 -19.63 3.95 3.60
N CYS A 3 -18.75 2.98 3.50
CA CYS A 3 -18.63 2.11 2.32
C CYS A 3 -19.90 1.23 2.17
N THR A 4 -20.40 1.12 0.95
CA THR A 4 -21.48 0.20 0.58
C THR A 4 -21.03 -0.74 -0.54
N ASP A 5 -19.78 -0.67 -0.96
CA ASP A 5 -19.19 -1.53 -1.98
C ASP A 5 -18.95 -2.94 -1.41
N PRO A 6 -19.68 -3.96 -1.90
CA PRO A 6 -19.58 -5.31 -1.33
C PRO A 6 -18.22 -5.97 -1.62
N VAL A 7 -17.55 -5.58 -2.69
CA VAL A 7 -16.20 -6.10 -2.99
C VAL A 7 -15.23 -5.61 -1.94
N ILE A 8 -15.22 -4.30 -1.70
CA ILE A 8 -14.28 -3.67 -0.76
C ILE A 8 -14.57 -4.06 0.69
N LEU A 9 -15.84 -4.14 1.09
CA LEU A 9 -16.23 -4.56 2.45
C LEU A 9 -15.74 -5.96 2.80
N ASN A 10 -15.64 -6.88 1.82
CA ASN A 10 -15.22 -8.26 2.00
C ASN A 10 -13.71 -8.49 1.80
N LEU A 11 -12.92 -7.43 1.65
CA LEU A 11 -11.46 -7.53 1.58
C LEU A 11 -10.82 -7.36 2.96
N TRP A 12 -9.58 -7.87 3.08
CA TRP A 12 -8.72 -7.57 4.22
C TRP A 12 -8.11 -6.18 4.11
N HIS A 13 -8.16 -5.40 5.19
CA HIS A 13 -7.58 -4.07 5.26
C HIS A 13 -6.64 -3.95 6.47
N PRO A 14 -5.50 -3.28 6.35
CA PRO A 14 -4.62 -3.01 7.48
C PRO A 14 -5.27 -1.99 8.43
N LEU A 15 -5.04 -2.14 9.73
CA LEU A 15 -5.45 -1.19 10.76
C LEU A 15 -4.29 -0.46 11.41
N ALA A 16 -3.21 -1.18 11.70
CA ALA A 16 -2.05 -0.66 12.40
C ALA A 16 -0.84 -1.58 12.25
N ALA A 17 0.35 -1.01 12.37
CA ALA A 17 1.58 -1.81 12.54
C ALA A 17 1.62 -2.39 13.96
N VAL A 18 1.91 -3.68 14.07
CA VAL A 18 2.02 -4.37 15.37
C VAL A 18 3.09 -3.72 16.26
N ALA A 19 4.24 -3.36 15.66
CA ALA A 19 5.36 -2.73 16.38
C ALA A 19 5.03 -1.34 16.95
N GLU A 20 3.99 -0.68 16.43
CA GLU A 20 3.53 0.65 16.88
C GLU A 20 2.29 0.57 17.78
N THR A 21 1.80 -0.64 18.06
CA THR A 21 0.54 -0.86 18.79
C THR A 21 0.83 -1.39 20.18
N ALA A 22 0.44 -0.65 21.21
CA ALA A 22 0.61 -1.09 22.61
C ALA A 22 -0.27 -2.31 22.91
N VAL A 23 0.31 -3.28 23.61
CA VAL A 23 -0.38 -4.50 24.06
C VAL A 23 -1.25 -4.20 25.28
N GLY A 24 -2.51 -4.62 25.26
CA GLY A 24 -3.49 -4.49 26.33
C GLY A 24 -4.48 -3.33 26.20
N PRO A 25 -4.08 -2.09 25.84
CA PRO A 25 -5.04 -1.02 25.59
C PRO A 25 -5.96 -1.30 24.41
N VAL A 26 -7.14 -0.65 24.44
CA VAL A 26 -8.03 -0.55 23.29
C VAL A 26 -7.56 0.59 22.40
N HIS A 27 -7.40 0.28 21.13
CA HIS A 27 -7.08 1.24 20.06
C HIS A 27 -8.32 1.50 19.22
N SER A 28 -8.42 2.68 18.63
CA SER A 28 -9.50 3.05 17.72
C SER A 28 -8.92 3.56 16.40
N SER A 29 -9.50 3.10 15.30
CA SER A 29 -9.16 3.53 13.96
C SER A 29 -10.41 3.79 13.14
N THR A 30 -10.27 4.40 11.98
CA THR A 30 -11.37 4.55 11.01
C THR A 30 -11.03 3.75 9.76
N LEU A 31 -11.95 2.90 9.35
CA LEU A 31 -11.84 2.07 8.16
C LEU A 31 -13.11 2.20 7.33
N LEU A 32 -12.99 2.58 6.06
CA LEU A 32 -14.11 2.65 5.11
C LEU A 32 -15.29 3.53 5.61
N GLY A 33 -14.96 4.61 6.35
CA GLY A 33 -15.93 5.53 6.94
C GLY A 33 -16.61 5.01 8.23
N GLU A 34 -16.13 3.89 8.79
CA GLU A 34 -16.63 3.33 10.04
C GLU A 34 -15.54 3.32 11.11
N ARG A 35 -15.93 3.54 12.36
CA ARG A 35 -15.01 3.41 13.49
C ARG A 35 -14.82 1.94 13.86
N VAL A 36 -13.58 1.53 14.02
CA VAL A 36 -13.16 0.18 14.39
C VAL A 36 -12.31 0.25 15.65
N GLY A 37 -12.76 -0.43 16.72
CA GLY A 37 -11.95 -0.70 17.89
C GLY A 37 -11.13 -1.97 17.69
N PHE A 38 -9.92 -2.02 18.25
CA PHE A 38 -9.13 -3.24 18.26
C PHE A 38 -8.17 -3.28 19.45
N THR A 39 -7.71 -4.47 19.82
CA THR A 39 -6.73 -4.68 20.87
C THR A 39 -5.79 -5.83 20.53
N LEU A 40 -4.56 -5.75 21.03
CA LEU A 40 -3.58 -6.83 21.02
C LEU A 40 -3.46 -7.39 22.43
N ASP A 41 -3.44 -8.69 22.59
CA ASP A 41 -3.15 -9.34 23.88
C ASP A 41 -1.66 -9.73 24.01
N ALA A 42 -1.26 -10.10 25.21
CA ALA A 42 0.12 -10.47 25.51
C ALA A 42 0.57 -11.79 24.84
N LEU A 43 -0.35 -12.58 24.32
CA LEU A 43 -0.09 -13.85 23.63
C LEU A 43 -0.01 -13.68 22.11
N GLY A 44 -0.13 -12.42 21.62
CA GLY A 44 -0.13 -12.12 20.19
C GLY A 44 -1.50 -12.31 19.53
N GLY A 45 -2.55 -12.49 20.31
CA GLY A 45 -3.93 -12.49 19.80
C GLY A 45 -4.40 -11.07 19.45
N VAL A 46 -5.31 -10.97 18.50
CA VAL A 46 -5.94 -9.71 18.11
C VAL A 46 -7.45 -9.86 18.07
N ALA A 47 -8.16 -8.85 18.58
CA ALA A 47 -9.59 -8.72 18.44
C ALA A 47 -9.94 -7.35 17.85
N ALA A 48 -10.94 -7.30 16.97
CA ALA A 48 -11.47 -6.06 16.42
C ALA A 48 -13.01 -6.10 16.39
N TRP A 49 -13.60 -4.92 16.44
CA TRP A 49 -15.07 -4.76 16.44
C TRP A 49 -15.48 -3.41 15.84
N ARG A 50 -16.74 -3.33 15.39
CA ARG A 50 -17.34 -2.04 15.02
C ARG A 50 -17.65 -1.25 16.29
N GLU A 51 -17.15 -0.02 16.36
CA GLU A 51 -17.51 0.89 17.46
C GLU A 51 -18.89 1.50 17.22
N ARG A 52 -19.66 1.65 18.29
CA ARG A 52 -20.96 2.33 18.23
C ARG A 52 -20.80 3.84 18.09
N PRO A 53 -21.69 4.52 17.36
CA PRO A 53 -21.74 5.98 17.37
C PRO A 53 -21.89 6.51 18.81
N GLY A 54 -21.00 7.46 19.19
CA GLY A 54 -21.04 8.06 20.53
C GLY A 54 -20.19 7.35 21.60
N SER A 55 -19.61 6.20 21.32
CA SER A 55 -18.68 5.55 22.26
C SER A 55 -17.45 6.40 22.54
N PRO A 56 -16.99 6.51 23.80
CA PRO A 56 -15.74 7.18 24.12
C PRO A 56 -14.56 6.48 23.43
N ARG A 57 -13.60 7.22 22.94
CA ARG A 57 -12.41 6.65 22.30
C ARG A 57 -11.61 5.83 23.31
N GLY A 58 -11.35 4.55 22.99
CA GLY A 58 -10.48 3.69 23.80
C GLY A 58 -11.10 3.15 25.10
N GLY A 59 -12.41 3.16 25.24
CA GLY A 59 -13.10 2.66 26.43
C GLY A 59 -13.11 1.13 26.52
N ARG A 60 -12.66 0.57 27.65
CA ARG A 60 -12.67 -0.88 27.95
C ARG A 60 -14.10 -1.45 28.10
N ALA A 61 -15.10 -0.61 28.32
CA ALA A 61 -16.52 -0.98 28.49
C ALA A 61 -17.17 -1.60 27.24
N GLU A 62 -16.52 -1.52 26.10
CA GLU A 62 -17.03 -2.07 24.81
C GLU A 62 -16.72 -3.56 24.64
N LEU A 63 -15.84 -4.14 25.45
CA LEU A 63 -15.52 -5.59 25.41
C LEU A 63 -16.65 -6.47 25.97
N GLU A 64 -17.55 -5.87 26.74
CA GLU A 64 -18.67 -6.60 27.36
C GLU A 64 -20.00 -6.40 26.60
N GLY A 65 -20.13 -7.11 25.49
CA GLY A 65 -21.45 -7.62 25.09
C GLY A 65 -22.23 -6.93 23.99
N PHE A 66 -21.74 -5.95 23.18
CA PHE A 66 -22.61 -5.32 22.16
C PHE A 66 -21.97 -4.75 20.90
N SER A 67 -20.73 -5.05 20.60
CA SER A 67 -20.12 -4.68 19.33
C SER A 67 -20.06 -5.88 18.39
N GLU A 68 -20.35 -5.68 17.13
CA GLU A 68 -20.17 -6.68 16.10
C GLU A 68 -18.67 -7.03 15.98
N SER A 69 -18.30 -8.27 16.33
CA SER A 69 -16.94 -8.76 16.17
C SER A 69 -16.57 -8.84 14.69
N LEU A 70 -15.39 -8.39 14.36
CA LEU A 70 -14.85 -8.42 13.00
C LEU A 70 -13.79 -9.51 12.87
N PRO A 71 -13.64 -10.13 11.68
CA PRO A 71 -12.53 -11.05 11.42
C PRO A 71 -11.20 -10.32 11.55
N THR A 72 -10.22 -10.96 12.15
CA THR A 72 -8.90 -10.39 12.40
C THR A 72 -7.77 -11.32 12.02
N ARG A 73 -6.62 -10.73 11.74
CA ARG A 73 -5.40 -11.45 11.40
C ARG A 73 -4.17 -10.58 11.70
N ILE A 74 -3.07 -11.21 12.08
CA ILE A 74 -1.74 -10.59 12.08
C ILE A 74 -0.95 -11.22 10.94
N ARG A 75 -0.51 -10.40 9.99
CA ARG A 75 0.36 -10.81 8.90
C ARG A 75 1.22 -9.64 8.43
N TYR A 76 2.42 -9.91 7.98
CA TYR A 76 3.37 -8.91 7.47
C TYR A 76 3.67 -7.77 8.47
N GLY A 77 3.61 -8.05 9.77
CA GLY A 77 3.83 -7.05 10.82
C GLY A 77 2.67 -6.08 11.05
N TYR A 78 1.48 -6.37 10.49
CA TYR A 78 0.28 -5.53 10.63
C TYR A 78 -0.91 -6.31 11.16
N VAL A 79 -1.77 -5.58 11.86
CA VAL A 79 -3.13 -6.01 12.20
C VAL A 79 -4.02 -5.78 10.99
N TRP A 80 -4.74 -6.80 10.57
CA TRP A 80 -5.70 -6.76 9.47
C TRP A 80 -7.10 -7.11 9.97
N THR A 81 -8.10 -6.47 9.35
CA THR A 81 -9.52 -6.76 9.56
C THR A 81 -10.30 -6.64 8.26
N SER A 82 -11.55 -7.07 8.28
CA SER A 82 -12.53 -6.84 7.22
C SER A 82 -13.83 -6.35 7.84
N LEU A 83 -14.55 -5.47 7.16
CA LEU A 83 -15.88 -5.05 7.57
C LEU A 83 -16.99 -5.99 7.08
N GLY A 84 -16.64 -7.01 6.31
CA GLY A 84 -17.52 -8.05 5.81
C GLY A 84 -16.96 -9.44 6.10
N SER A 85 -17.18 -10.35 5.16
CA SER A 85 -16.76 -11.75 5.23
C SER A 85 -15.72 -12.02 4.15
N PRO A 86 -14.42 -11.92 4.45
CA PRO A 86 -13.39 -12.16 3.44
C PRO A 86 -13.42 -13.62 2.97
N ALA A 87 -13.40 -13.80 1.65
CA ALA A 87 -13.54 -15.12 1.03
C ALA A 87 -12.30 -16.00 1.17
N GLY A 88 -11.14 -15.46 1.57
CA GLY A 88 -9.88 -16.20 1.62
C GLY A 88 -8.82 -15.55 2.49
N GLU A 89 -7.63 -16.10 2.36
CA GLU A 89 -6.43 -15.62 3.03
C GLU A 89 -5.93 -14.30 2.39
N LEU A 90 -5.03 -13.60 3.08
CA LEU A 90 -4.24 -12.54 2.47
C LEU A 90 -3.35 -13.14 1.35
N PHE A 91 -3.04 -12.32 0.36
CA PHE A 91 -2.09 -12.70 -0.69
C PHE A 91 -0.74 -13.16 -0.10
N ALA A 92 -0.08 -14.08 -0.78
CA ALA A 92 1.24 -14.55 -0.36
C ALA A 92 2.33 -13.51 -0.66
N LEU A 93 3.26 -13.36 0.28
CA LEU A 93 4.50 -12.61 0.15
C LEU A 93 5.61 -13.50 0.76
N PRO A 94 6.09 -14.50 -0.01
CA PRO A 94 6.99 -15.52 0.53
C PRO A 94 8.32 -14.95 1.01
N GLU A 95 8.79 -13.86 0.44
CA GLU A 95 10.01 -13.17 0.82
C GLU A 95 9.96 -12.70 2.29
N TYR A 96 8.79 -12.37 2.81
CA TYR A 96 8.63 -11.98 4.21
C TYR A 96 9.03 -13.08 5.20
N ASP A 97 8.90 -14.34 4.80
CA ASP A 97 9.18 -15.49 5.64
C ASP A 97 10.63 -16.03 5.45
N GLU A 98 11.45 -15.41 4.59
CA GLU A 98 12.86 -15.73 4.43
C GLU A 98 13.66 -15.29 5.66
N PRO A 99 14.49 -16.17 6.27
CA PRO A 99 15.06 -15.94 7.60
C PRO A 99 16.18 -14.88 7.63
N ASP A 100 16.76 -14.56 6.49
CA ASP A 100 17.85 -13.58 6.34
C ASP A 100 17.37 -12.19 5.94
N ARG A 101 16.06 -11.98 5.88
CA ARG A 101 15.50 -10.66 5.57
C ARG A 101 15.20 -9.85 6.82
N ARG A 102 15.43 -8.56 6.69
CA ARG A 102 15.01 -7.56 7.66
C ARG A 102 13.63 -7.05 7.29
N ASN A 103 12.64 -7.44 8.08
CA ASN A 103 11.25 -7.02 7.92
C ASN A 103 10.95 -5.87 8.88
N MET A 104 10.49 -4.74 8.34
CA MET A 104 10.19 -3.57 9.17
C MET A 104 9.01 -2.77 8.64
N ASN A 105 8.22 -2.20 9.54
CA ASN A 105 7.33 -1.10 9.21
C ASN A 105 8.19 0.17 9.00
N ALA A 106 8.19 0.72 7.79
CA ALA A 106 8.93 1.94 7.49
C ALA A 106 8.17 3.19 7.95
N SER A 107 6.85 3.19 7.79
CA SER A 107 5.98 4.32 8.19
C SER A 107 4.50 3.97 8.15
N THR A 108 3.72 4.78 8.86
CA THR A 108 2.26 4.90 8.70
C THR A 108 1.93 6.37 8.47
N ILE A 109 1.57 6.74 7.24
CA ILE A 109 1.40 8.14 6.85
C ILE A 109 -0.01 8.37 6.32
N GLY A 110 -0.71 9.37 6.87
CA GLY A 110 -2.00 9.82 6.36
C GLY A 110 -1.84 10.70 5.11
N VAL A 111 -2.69 10.48 4.11
CA VAL A 111 -2.71 11.21 2.84
C VAL A 111 -4.14 11.56 2.45
N HIS A 112 -4.36 12.80 2.02
CA HIS A 112 -5.65 13.25 1.49
C HIS A 112 -5.80 12.89 0.00
N VAL A 113 -6.01 11.62 -0.22
CA VAL A 113 -6.28 11.03 -1.53
C VAL A 113 -6.92 9.66 -1.33
N SER A 114 -7.67 9.17 -2.31
CA SER A 114 -8.25 7.82 -2.25
C SER A 114 -7.19 6.73 -2.29
N ALA A 115 -7.48 5.57 -1.71
CA ALA A 115 -6.58 4.43 -1.74
C ALA A 115 -6.24 3.99 -3.19
N PRO A 116 -7.20 3.89 -4.14
CA PRO A 116 -6.86 3.59 -5.53
C PRO A 116 -5.91 4.60 -6.18
N ARG A 117 -6.06 5.89 -5.87
CA ARG A 117 -5.18 6.94 -6.42
C ARG A 117 -3.74 6.80 -5.88
N ALA A 118 -3.60 6.43 -4.61
CA ALA A 118 -2.29 6.16 -4.02
C ALA A 118 -1.62 4.89 -4.59
N ILE A 119 -2.38 3.85 -4.96
CA ILE A 119 -1.82 2.71 -5.70
C ILE A 119 -1.38 3.13 -7.09
N GLU A 120 -2.15 3.98 -7.79
CA GLU A 120 -1.74 4.47 -9.11
C GLU A 120 -0.41 5.23 -9.05
N ASN A 121 -0.21 6.11 -8.06
CA ASN A 121 1.07 6.78 -7.85
C ASN A 121 2.20 5.78 -7.55
N PHE A 122 1.94 4.75 -6.75
CA PHE A 122 2.94 3.70 -6.47
C PHE A 122 3.36 2.93 -7.73
N LEU A 123 2.50 2.83 -8.74
CA LEU A 123 2.77 2.16 -10.02
C LEU A 123 3.43 3.07 -11.06
N ASP A 124 3.44 4.37 -10.83
CA ASP A 124 3.98 5.35 -11.78
C ASP A 124 5.50 5.49 -11.63
N MET A 125 6.22 5.24 -12.70
CA MET A 125 7.67 5.47 -12.79
C MET A 125 7.99 6.84 -13.43
N GLY A 126 7.03 7.44 -14.12
CA GLY A 126 7.24 8.67 -14.87
C GLY A 126 7.54 9.89 -14.00
N HIS A 127 7.08 9.88 -12.75
CA HIS A 127 7.33 10.98 -11.83
C HIS A 127 8.74 10.95 -11.17
N PHE A 128 9.45 9.82 -11.22
CA PHE A 128 10.73 9.64 -10.51
C PHE A 128 11.76 10.74 -10.80
N PRO A 129 12.06 11.10 -12.05
CA PRO A 129 13.05 12.13 -12.35
C PRO A 129 12.67 13.53 -11.87
N PHE A 130 11.39 13.78 -11.60
CA PHE A 130 10.84 15.10 -11.27
C PHE A 130 10.51 15.24 -9.78
N VAL A 131 9.86 14.24 -9.20
CA VAL A 131 9.44 14.24 -7.78
C VAL A 131 10.57 13.74 -6.88
N HIS A 132 11.29 12.71 -7.32
CA HIS A 132 12.41 12.10 -6.60
C HIS A 132 13.75 12.41 -7.27
N SER A 133 13.91 13.65 -7.78
CA SER A 133 15.12 14.08 -8.48
C SER A 133 16.35 13.84 -7.64
N ASP A 134 17.42 13.38 -8.31
CA ASP A 134 18.71 13.01 -7.71
C ASP A 134 18.67 11.82 -6.71
N VAL A 135 17.52 11.15 -6.60
CA VAL A 135 17.32 9.94 -5.79
C VAL A 135 16.88 8.77 -6.68
N LEU A 136 15.59 8.75 -7.09
CA LEU A 136 15.04 7.67 -7.91
C LEU A 136 15.07 7.96 -9.42
N GLY A 137 15.48 9.15 -9.82
CA GLY A 137 15.64 9.55 -11.20
C GLY A 137 16.41 10.86 -11.32
N ALA A 138 16.87 11.18 -12.51
CA ALA A 138 17.54 12.46 -12.82
C ALA A 138 17.55 12.73 -14.32
N GLU A 139 17.58 14.00 -14.70
CA GLU A 139 17.89 14.39 -16.08
C GLU A 139 19.31 13.96 -16.48
N PRO A 140 19.55 13.53 -17.73
CA PRO A 140 18.60 13.45 -18.86
C PRO A 140 17.79 12.16 -18.93
N HIS A 141 17.83 11.28 -17.91
CA HIS A 141 17.21 9.95 -17.89
C HIS A 141 15.74 10.03 -17.45
N THR A 142 14.91 10.76 -18.19
CA THR A 142 13.49 11.00 -17.84
C THR A 142 12.51 10.09 -18.58
N GLU A 143 12.97 9.33 -19.56
CA GLU A 143 12.10 8.45 -20.34
C GLU A 143 11.92 7.10 -19.62
N VAL A 144 10.67 6.70 -19.40
CA VAL A 144 10.31 5.35 -18.95
C VAL A 144 10.45 4.40 -20.15
N ARG A 145 11.32 3.39 -20.03
CA ARG A 145 11.52 2.36 -21.05
C ARG A 145 10.26 1.51 -21.20
N GLU A 146 10.11 0.83 -22.33
CA GLU A 146 9.03 -0.16 -22.48
C GLU A 146 9.12 -1.25 -21.43
N TYR A 147 7.96 -1.64 -20.90
CA TYR A 147 7.82 -2.69 -19.90
C TYR A 147 6.53 -3.48 -20.14
N GLU A 148 6.42 -4.67 -19.57
CA GLU A 148 5.27 -5.54 -19.77
C GLU A 148 4.29 -5.46 -18.60
N VAL A 149 2.98 -5.56 -18.93
CA VAL A 149 1.90 -5.59 -17.92
C VAL A 149 0.97 -6.75 -18.25
N GLU A 150 0.84 -7.64 -17.28
CA GLU A 150 -0.10 -8.76 -17.31
C GLU A 150 -1.18 -8.57 -16.23
N VAL A 151 -2.40 -8.96 -16.54
CA VAL A 151 -3.47 -9.13 -15.56
C VAL A 151 -3.79 -10.62 -15.51
N SER A 152 -3.27 -11.28 -14.48
CA SER A 152 -3.46 -12.71 -14.27
C SER A 152 -4.92 -13.01 -13.92
N ALA A 153 -5.59 -13.80 -14.75
CA ALA A 153 -6.95 -14.25 -14.46
C ALA A 153 -6.98 -15.34 -13.37
N GLU A 154 -5.91 -16.13 -13.26
CA GLU A 154 -5.79 -17.21 -12.27
C GLU A 154 -5.59 -16.65 -10.86
N ARG A 155 -4.67 -15.69 -10.71
CA ARG A 155 -4.34 -15.10 -9.42
C ARG A 155 -5.15 -13.85 -9.09
N ASP A 156 -5.90 -13.33 -10.07
CA ASP A 156 -6.66 -12.08 -9.99
C ASP A 156 -5.80 -10.90 -9.50
N GLU A 157 -4.63 -10.74 -10.08
CA GLU A 157 -3.64 -9.71 -9.74
C GLU A 157 -3.01 -9.09 -10.99
N ILE A 158 -2.40 -7.93 -10.81
CA ILE A 158 -1.61 -7.25 -11.86
C ILE A 158 -0.13 -7.49 -11.61
N LEU A 159 0.60 -7.75 -12.68
CA LEU A 159 2.04 -7.86 -12.68
C LEU A 159 2.62 -6.96 -13.78
N ALA A 160 3.54 -6.06 -13.40
CA ALA A 160 4.33 -5.29 -14.35
C ALA A 160 5.80 -5.71 -14.24
N THR A 161 6.38 -6.14 -15.35
CA THR A 161 7.73 -6.71 -15.42
C THR A 161 8.60 -5.94 -16.41
N GLU A 162 9.90 -6.19 -16.38
CA GLU A 162 10.89 -5.50 -17.23
C GLU A 162 10.95 -3.97 -17.01
N CYS A 163 10.43 -3.51 -15.87
CA CYS A 163 10.47 -2.11 -15.51
C CYS A 163 11.91 -1.71 -15.17
N ARG A 164 12.45 -0.70 -15.86
CA ARG A 164 13.85 -0.25 -15.68
C ARG A 164 13.95 1.25 -15.67
N MET A 165 14.65 1.78 -14.66
CA MET A 165 14.93 3.20 -14.52
C MET A 165 16.39 3.39 -14.05
N PHE A 166 17.03 4.45 -14.55
CA PHE A 166 18.28 4.90 -13.98
C PHE A 166 17.99 5.62 -12.65
N GLN A 167 18.69 5.21 -11.59
CA GLN A 167 18.59 5.84 -10.27
C GLN A 167 19.94 6.36 -9.81
N PRO A 168 20.05 7.66 -9.53
CA PRO A 168 21.26 8.23 -8.93
C PRO A 168 21.59 7.63 -7.58
N LYS A 169 20.56 7.30 -6.78
CA LYS A 169 20.68 6.67 -5.47
C LYS A 169 19.71 5.51 -5.33
N ALA A 170 20.13 4.34 -5.77
CA ALA A 170 19.28 3.15 -5.82
C ALA A 170 18.85 2.61 -4.44
N ALA A 171 19.63 2.84 -3.37
CA ALA A 171 19.35 2.43 -2.00
C ALA A 171 20.01 3.39 -1.00
N ALA A 172 19.75 3.24 0.30
CA ALA A 172 20.45 4.00 1.34
C ALA A 172 21.97 3.83 1.25
N SER A 173 22.42 2.64 0.90
CA SER A 173 23.84 2.26 0.71
C SER A 173 24.47 2.73 -0.59
N SER A 174 23.68 3.16 -1.60
CA SER A 174 24.23 3.49 -2.93
C SER A 174 25.04 4.77 -2.92
N SER A 175 26.29 4.69 -3.43
CA SER A 175 27.18 5.82 -3.65
C SER A 175 27.28 6.23 -5.12
N THR A 176 26.79 5.41 -6.05
CA THR A 176 26.82 5.63 -7.50
C THR A 176 25.47 5.30 -8.12
N GLY A 177 25.13 6.00 -9.21
CA GLY A 177 23.92 5.69 -9.97
C GLY A 177 23.98 4.32 -10.65
N ALA A 178 22.82 3.69 -10.80
CA ALA A 178 22.66 2.40 -11.46
C ALA A 178 21.34 2.31 -12.22
N ASP A 179 21.30 1.47 -13.27
CA ASP A 179 20.03 0.99 -13.83
C ASP A 179 19.43 -0.02 -12.86
N VAL A 180 18.23 0.29 -12.36
CA VAL A 180 17.50 -0.54 -11.40
C VAL A 180 16.35 -1.23 -12.12
N GLU A 181 16.20 -2.52 -11.87
CA GLU A 181 15.07 -3.31 -12.36
C GLU A 181 14.01 -3.46 -11.30
N TYR A 182 12.76 -3.32 -11.73
CA TYR A 182 11.58 -3.45 -10.90
C TYR A 182 10.60 -4.49 -11.44
N VAL A 183 9.88 -5.11 -10.51
CA VAL A 183 8.64 -5.79 -10.79
C VAL A 183 7.59 -5.24 -9.84
N TYR A 184 6.51 -4.72 -10.40
CA TYR A 184 5.35 -4.30 -9.61
C TYR A 184 4.29 -5.40 -9.61
N ARG A 185 3.70 -5.63 -8.46
CA ARG A 185 2.60 -6.56 -8.27
C ARG A 185 1.47 -5.86 -7.51
N VAL A 186 0.23 -6.00 -7.97
CA VAL A 186 -0.97 -5.54 -7.29
C VAL A 186 -1.85 -6.75 -6.96
N PRO A 187 -1.62 -7.40 -5.80
CA PRO A 187 -2.33 -8.62 -5.42
C PRO A 187 -3.69 -8.35 -4.77
N HIS A 188 -3.99 -7.09 -4.51
CA HIS A 188 -5.19 -6.64 -3.81
C HIS A 188 -5.49 -5.20 -4.26
N PRO A 189 -6.76 -4.79 -4.40
CA PRO A 189 -7.12 -3.45 -4.88
C PRO A 189 -6.41 -2.29 -4.18
N TYR A 190 -6.10 -2.43 -2.91
CA TYR A 190 -5.47 -1.39 -2.10
C TYR A 190 -4.10 -1.80 -1.53
N CYS A 191 -3.43 -2.76 -2.18
CA CYS A 191 -2.07 -3.14 -1.82
C CYS A 191 -1.20 -3.24 -3.07
N GLY A 192 -0.03 -2.60 -3.01
CA GLY A 192 1.02 -2.70 -4.02
C GLY A 192 2.28 -3.31 -3.45
N VAL A 193 2.97 -4.09 -4.23
CA VAL A 193 4.26 -4.71 -3.90
C VAL A 193 5.24 -4.40 -5.01
N LEU A 194 6.36 -3.84 -4.66
CA LEU A 194 7.49 -3.59 -5.54
C LEU A 194 8.63 -4.53 -5.18
N TYR A 195 9.08 -5.28 -6.14
CA TYR A 195 10.31 -6.04 -6.10
C TYR A 195 11.39 -5.25 -6.83
N LYS A 196 12.45 -4.91 -6.11
CA LYS A 196 13.55 -4.09 -6.61
C LYS A 196 14.83 -4.90 -6.59
N SER A 197 15.65 -4.82 -7.66
CA SER A 197 16.96 -5.47 -7.66
C SER A 197 17.77 -5.05 -6.43
N SER A 198 18.24 -6.01 -5.65
CA SER A 198 19.09 -5.75 -4.50
C SER A 198 20.51 -5.34 -4.95
N GLY A 199 21.07 -4.35 -4.28
CA GLY A 199 22.48 -3.97 -4.48
C GLY A 199 23.47 -5.00 -3.92
N LEU A 200 23.02 -5.84 -2.97
CA LEU A 200 23.86 -6.82 -2.28
C LEU A 200 23.83 -8.21 -2.94
N ASP A 201 22.70 -8.61 -3.46
CA ASP A 201 22.52 -9.90 -4.15
C ASP A 201 21.75 -9.69 -5.47
N PRO A 202 22.42 -9.69 -6.62
CA PRO A 202 21.75 -9.49 -7.92
C PRO A 202 20.73 -10.58 -8.30
N ALA A 203 20.78 -11.76 -7.66
CA ALA A 203 19.84 -12.85 -7.89
C ALA A 203 18.54 -12.71 -7.09
N ARG A 204 18.52 -11.83 -6.09
CA ARG A 204 17.40 -11.60 -5.19
C ARG A 204 16.91 -10.16 -5.26
N ARG A 205 15.73 -9.91 -4.77
CA ARG A 205 15.10 -8.58 -4.81
C ARG A 205 14.70 -8.15 -3.41
N ASP A 206 14.92 -6.88 -3.12
CA ASP A 206 14.29 -6.22 -1.99
C ASP A 206 12.79 -6.07 -2.26
N VAL A 207 12.00 -6.12 -1.20
CA VAL A 207 10.56 -5.95 -1.28
C VAL A 207 10.14 -4.69 -0.54
N ILE A 208 9.44 -3.82 -1.25
CA ILE A 208 8.78 -2.63 -0.73
C ILE A 208 7.29 -2.81 -0.97
N ALA A 209 6.49 -2.84 0.09
CA ALA A 209 5.05 -2.96 -0.08
C ALA A 209 4.31 -1.80 0.57
N VAL A 210 3.23 -1.37 -0.05
CA VAL A 210 2.28 -0.41 0.49
C VAL A 210 0.94 -1.09 0.71
N PHE A 211 0.45 -1.01 1.95
CA PHE A 211 -0.85 -1.50 2.36
C PHE A 211 -1.70 -0.30 2.73
N LEU A 212 -2.75 -0.03 1.97
CA LEU A 212 -3.55 1.16 2.14
C LEU A 212 -4.78 0.87 3.00
N GLN A 213 -4.92 1.65 4.07
CA GLN A 213 -6.12 1.69 4.90
C GLN A 213 -7.00 2.85 4.43
N PRO A 214 -8.09 2.62 3.71
CA PRO A 214 -9.01 3.69 3.35
C PRO A 214 -9.74 4.16 4.62
N VAL A 215 -9.48 5.40 5.03
CA VAL A 215 -10.20 6.05 6.13
C VAL A 215 -11.62 6.39 5.66
N ASP A 216 -11.70 7.02 4.50
CA ASP A 216 -12.91 7.26 3.72
C ASP A 216 -12.58 7.24 2.22
N GLU A 217 -13.46 7.77 1.36
CA GLU A 217 -13.28 7.76 -0.09
C GLU A 217 -12.12 8.63 -0.59
N GLU A 218 -11.67 9.59 0.22
CA GLU A 218 -10.65 10.58 -0.18
C GLU A 218 -9.50 10.70 0.82
N HIS A 219 -9.53 9.93 1.92
CA HIS A 219 -8.45 9.90 2.91
C HIS A 219 -7.98 8.47 3.13
N THR A 220 -6.66 8.31 3.11
CA THR A 220 -6.00 7.01 3.23
C THR A 220 -4.86 7.07 4.22
N ARG A 221 -4.59 5.97 4.92
CA ARG A 221 -3.31 5.75 5.61
C ARG A 221 -2.50 4.75 4.82
N ALA A 222 -1.29 5.14 4.45
CA ALA A 222 -0.32 4.28 3.79
C ALA A 222 0.57 3.63 4.86
N HIS A 223 0.51 2.31 4.96
CA HIS A 223 1.38 1.49 5.79
C HIS A 223 2.46 0.90 4.90
N MET A 224 3.72 1.26 5.16
CA MET A 224 4.86 0.86 4.32
C MET A 224 5.63 -0.28 4.97
N LEU A 225 5.66 -1.44 4.31
CA LEU A 225 6.50 -2.58 4.67
C LEU A 225 7.78 -2.57 3.84
N LEU A 226 8.89 -2.79 4.49
CA LEU A 226 10.17 -3.16 3.87
C LEU A 226 10.53 -4.58 4.27
N SER A 227 10.98 -5.39 3.29
CA SER A 227 11.57 -6.70 3.48
C SER A 227 12.85 -6.74 2.64
N VAL A 228 13.97 -6.35 3.25
CA VAL A 228 15.23 -6.05 2.57
C VAL A 228 16.35 -6.98 2.99
N LEU A 229 17.37 -7.08 2.14
CA LEU A 229 18.57 -7.88 2.35
C LEU A 229 19.74 -7.06 2.94
N ASP A 230 19.52 -5.78 3.22
CA ASP A 230 20.52 -4.88 3.77
C ASP A 230 20.87 -5.26 5.22
N ASP A 231 22.11 -5.68 5.46
CA ASP A 231 22.67 -6.04 6.76
C ASP A 231 23.73 -5.02 7.27
N GLU A 232 24.05 -4.01 6.46
CA GLU A 232 25.08 -3.01 6.76
C GLU A 232 24.54 -1.76 7.47
N HIS A 233 23.29 -1.35 7.16
CA HIS A 233 22.70 -0.11 7.66
C HIS A 233 21.78 -0.34 8.84
N GLU A 234 21.65 0.68 9.70
CA GLU A 234 20.70 0.66 10.79
C GLU A 234 19.25 0.76 10.28
N ASP A 235 18.30 0.13 10.98
CA ASP A 235 16.86 0.22 10.67
C ASP A 235 16.38 1.66 10.51
N LYS A 236 16.93 2.58 11.31
CA LYS A 236 16.60 4.00 11.26
C LYS A 236 17.00 4.63 9.92
N GLU A 237 18.14 4.29 9.38
CA GLU A 237 18.63 4.82 8.11
C GLU A 237 17.79 4.33 6.95
N ILE A 238 17.49 3.02 6.92
CA ILE A 238 16.62 2.40 5.91
C ILE A 238 15.21 3.01 5.96
N ARG A 239 14.64 3.16 7.16
CA ARG A 239 13.33 3.80 7.34
C ARG A 239 13.32 5.26 6.91
N ASN A 240 14.33 6.04 7.28
CA ASN A 240 14.43 7.46 6.92
C ASN A 240 14.51 7.63 5.41
N PHE A 241 15.26 6.78 4.72
CA PHE A 241 15.32 6.79 3.27
C PHE A 241 13.94 6.59 2.65
N GLN A 242 13.22 5.53 3.06
CA GLN A 242 11.88 5.24 2.55
C GLN A 242 10.85 6.33 2.92
N GLN A 243 10.92 6.87 4.13
CA GLN A 243 10.06 7.98 4.56
C GLN A 243 10.31 9.24 3.75
N SER A 244 11.55 9.52 3.36
CA SER A 244 11.90 10.66 2.52
C SER A 244 11.26 10.54 1.14
N ILE A 245 11.28 9.35 0.53
CA ILE A 245 10.63 9.08 -0.77
C ILE A 245 9.13 9.35 -0.67
N PHE A 246 8.43 8.73 0.28
CA PHE A 246 6.99 8.94 0.42
C PHE A 246 6.64 10.37 0.85
N GLY A 247 7.54 11.03 1.59
CA GLY A 247 7.41 12.44 1.95
C GLY A 247 7.42 13.38 0.73
N GLN A 248 8.11 12.99 -0.34
CA GLN A 248 8.10 13.71 -1.63
C GLN A 248 6.81 13.42 -2.42
N ASP A 249 6.29 12.21 -2.37
CA ASP A 249 5.02 11.82 -3.02
C ASP A 249 3.81 12.51 -2.39
N LYS A 250 3.80 12.64 -1.07
CA LYS A 250 2.63 13.11 -0.32
C LYS A 250 2.08 14.46 -0.84
N PRO A 251 2.86 15.53 -1.02
CA PRO A 251 2.33 16.80 -1.55
C PRO A 251 1.80 16.67 -2.97
N ILE A 252 2.37 15.79 -3.80
CA ILE A 252 1.88 15.55 -5.16
C ILE A 252 0.51 14.88 -5.11
N LEU A 253 0.38 13.81 -4.33
CA LEU A 253 -0.89 13.11 -4.12
C LEU A 253 -1.97 14.04 -3.56
N GLU A 254 -1.62 14.87 -2.56
CA GLU A 254 -2.56 15.79 -1.93
C GLU A 254 -2.95 16.99 -2.80
N ASN A 255 -2.19 17.28 -3.85
CA ASN A 255 -2.55 18.30 -4.86
C ASN A 255 -3.22 17.72 -6.11
N GLN A 256 -3.27 16.39 -6.26
CA GLN A 256 -3.91 15.75 -7.39
C GLN A 256 -5.43 15.89 -7.32
N TYR A 257 -6.06 16.16 -8.46
CA TYR A 257 -7.51 16.29 -8.61
C TYR A 257 -7.99 15.52 -9.84
N PRO A 258 -9.11 14.78 -9.75
CA PRO A 258 -9.90 14.52 -8.54
C PRO A 258 -9.19 13.63 -7.54
N LYS A 259 -9.61 13.68 -6.25
CA LYS A 259 -9.05 12.86 -5.16
C LYS A 259 -9.33 11.38 -5.33
N ARG A 260 -10.51 11.06 -5.86
CA ARG A 260 -10.91 9.69 -6.22
C ARG A 260 -10.41 9.35 -7.62
N LEU A 261 -10.00 8.10 -7.82
CA LEU A 261 -9.43 7.63 -9.08
C LEU A 261 -10.50 7.50 -10.17
N PRO A 262 -10.42 8.24 -11.30
CA PRO A 262 -11.28 7.98 -12.45
C PRO A 262 -10.98 6.61 -13.07
N LEU A 263 -12.00 5.77 -13.23
CA LEU A 263 -11.84 4.46 -13.86
C LEU A 263 -11.81 4.52 -15.39
N ASP A 264 -12.37 5.57 -16.01
CA ASP A 264 -12.15 5.82 -17.45
C ASP A 264 -10.73 6.39 -17.66
N PRO A 265 -9.83 5.65 -18.31
CA PRO A 265 -8.47 6.15 -18.55
C PRO A 265 -8.46 7.43 -19.39
N ARG A 266 -9.52 7.71 -20.17
CA ARG A 266 -9.65 8.92 -20.99
C ARG A 266 -10.06 10.15 -20.20
N ALA A 267 -10.42 10.00 -18.93
CA ALA A 267 -10.70 11.14 -18.04
C ALA A 267 -9.44 11.98 -17.76
N GLU A 268 -8.28 11.42 -18.00
CA GLU A 268 -6.96 12.06 -17.95
C GLU A 268 -6.21 11.72 -19.24
N THR A 269 -5.01 12.29 -19.44
CA THR A 269 -4.23 12.06 -20.64
C THR A 269 -3.11 11.03 -20.36
N PRO A 270 -3.38 9.71 -20.49
CA PRO A 270 -2.36 8.70 -20.25
C PRO A 270 -1.30 8.75 -21.36
N ILE A 271 -0.06 8.54 -20.95
CA ILE A 271 1.08 8.35 -21.83
C ILE A 271 1.54 6.88 -21.83
N ARG A 272 2.53 6.53 -22.65
CA ARG A 272 3.05 5.15 -22.73
C ARG A 272 3.54 4.63 -21.38
N ALA A 273 4.10 5.50 -20.53
CA ALA A 273 4.56 5.15 -19.19
C ALA A 273 3.44 4.68 -18.25
N ASP A 274 2.16 5.06 -18.51
CA ASP A 274 1.01 4.75 -17.65
C ASP A 274 0.38 3.38 -17.93
N LYS A 275 1.08 2.46 -18.60
CA LYS A 275 0.57 1.13 -18.99
C LYS A 275 0.02 0.36 -17.77
N SER A 276 0.74 0.36 -16.63
CA SER A 276 0.34 -0.24 -15.36
C SER A 276 -0.89 0.45 -14.75
N ALA A 277 -0.92 1.79 -14.73
CA ALA A 277 -2.03 2.58 -14.24
C ALA A 277 -3.32 2.31 -15.03
N VAL A 278 -3.24 2.28 -16.37
CA VAL A 278 -4.38 1.95 -17.23
C VAL A 278 -4.88 0.53 -16.98
N ALA A 279 -3.97 -0.43 -16.83
CA ALA A 279 -4.33 -1.81 -16.49
C ALA A 279 -5.04 -1.88 -15.13
N TYR A 280 -4.56 -1.15 -14.14
CA TYR A 280 -5.13 -1.07 -12.81
C TYR A 280 -6.55 -0.49 -12.82
N ARG A 281 -6.80 0.63 -13.50
CA ARG A 281 -8.14 1.22 -13.65
C ARG A 281 -9.13 0.24 -14.29
N ARG A 282 -8.70 -0.46 -15.34
CA ARG A 282 -9.52 -1.49 -16.02
C ARG A 282 -9.79 -2.69 -15.12
N TRP A 283 -8.81 -3.10 -14.31
CA TRP A 283 -8.96 -4.22 -13.38
C TRP A 283 -9.96 -3.87 -12.27
N LEU A 284 -9.86 -2.67 -11.66
CA LEU A 284 -10.84 -2.18 -10.68
C LEU A 284 -12.25 -2.11 -11.26
N SER A 285 -12.39 -1.60 -12.50
CA SER A 285 -13.68 -1.53 -13.20
C SER A 285 -14.29 -2.92 -13.41
N ARG A 286 -13.49 -3.91 -13.84
CA ARG A 286 -13.97 -5.29 -14.01
C ARG A 286 -14.38 -5.95 -12.70
N LYS A 287 -13.75 -5.60 -11.60
CA LYS A 287 -14.13 -6.05 -10.25
C LYS A 287 -15.41 -5.37 -9.73
N GLY A 288 -15.91 -4.36 -10.42
CA GLY A 288 -17.09 -3.60 -10.02
C GLY A 288 -16.85 -2.69 -8.81
N ILE A 289 -15.61 -2.28 -8.57
CA ILE A 289 -15.25 -1.42 -7.44
C ILE A 289 -15.83 -0.03 -7.65
N THR A 290 -16.47 0.49 -6.61
CA THR A 290 -17.14 1.80 -6.61
C THR A 290 -16.63 2.73 -5.51
N TYR A 291 -15.93 2.22 -4.51
CA TYR A 291 -15.42 3.02 -3.38
C TYR A 291 -14.03 3.61 -3.67
N GLY A 292 -13.90 4.91 -3.45
CA GLY A 292 -12.65 5.65 -3.70
C GLY A 292 -12.34 5.90 -5.17
N VAL A 293 -13.29 5.62 -6.06
CA VAL A 293 -13.15 5.80 -7.51
C VAL A 293 -14.28 6.68 -8.08
N LEU A 294 -14.06 7.16 -9.30
CA LEU A 294 -15.12 7.74 -10.15
C LEU A 294 -15.40 6.72 -11.26
N PRO A 295 -16.60 6.12 -11.30
CA PRO A 295 -16.95 5.15 -12.33
C PRO A 295 -16.79 5.74 -13.74
N ALA A 296 -16.46 4.90 -14.71
CA ALA A 296 -16.52 5.31 -16.11
C ALA A 296 -17.96 5.70 -16.46
N ALA A 297 -18.12 6.79 -17.21
CA ALA A 297 -19.43 7.12 -17.76
C ALA A 297 -19.87 6.00 -18.71
N ASN A 298 -21.11 5.53 -18.54
CA ASN A 298 -21.75 4.55 -19.43
C ASN A 298 -21.94 5.11 -20.84
#